data_3a5bc3cbe7071434634dae50125eb069
#
_entry.id   3a5bc3cbe7071434634dae50125eb069
#
_cell.length_a   1.000
_cell.length_b   1.000
_cell.length_c   1.000
_cell.angle_alpha   90.00
_cell.angle_beta   90.00
_cell.angle_gamma   90.00
#
_symmetry.space_group_name_H-M   'P 1'
#
loop_
_entity.id
_entity.type
_entity.pdbx_description
1 polymer ?
#
loop_
_entity_poly.entity_id
_entity_poly.type
_entity_poly.pdbx_seq_one_letter_code
_entity_poly.pdbx_strand_id
1 'polypeptide(L)'
;MASNEQEALSMIECAKKNHVVLLEAMRPDFDPAFDMIKNALPRIGKIRRASFEFCQYSSRYDRFKDGIIENAFNPALGNAAVSDIGVYCIHSLVRLFGTPKNIHSMSSSLENNFECSGIVLMEYPDMIAEAIYSKVTVSYRPSVIQGENGSILIDYISHPTQIELRLREGSRDPINGGIKEILPYSPVNNNMIYEIKNFLSLVENNGIEHEYLQYSLDTIRIIDHVLASHTSVH
;
A
#
# COMPACT_ATOMS: atom_id res chain seq x y z
N MET A 1 -7.74 4.42 -8.63
CA MET A 1 -8.89 4.23 -9.57
C MET A 1 -9.69 5.51 -9.75
N ALA A 2 -10.19 6.14 -8.69
CA ALA A 2 -11.02 7.35 -8.68
C ALA A 2 -10.55 8.29 -7.56
N SER A 3 -11.13 9.50 -7.49
CA SER A 3 -10.76 10.48 -6.45
C SER A 3 -11.41 10.22 -5.09
N ASN A 4 -12.50 9.41 -5.07
CA ASN A 4 -13.25 9.06 -3.86
C ASN A 4 -14.04 7.76 -4.07
N GLU A 5 -14.61 7.24 -2.97
CA GLU A 5 -15.39 6.00 -2.98
C GLU A 5 -16.60 6.06 -3.92
N GLN A 6 -17.34 7.16 -3.93
CA GLN A 6 -18.55 7.28 -4.74
C GLN A 6 -18.24 7.22 -6.25
N GLU A 7 -17.17 7.88 -6.68
CA GLU A 7 -16.71 7.81 -8.06
C GLU A 7 -16.23 6.40 -8.42
N ALA A 8 -15.48 5.75 -7.51
CA ALA A 8 -15.04 4.37 -7.71
C ALA A 8 -16.21 3.40 -7.90
N LEU A 9 -17.24 3.51 -7.05
CA LEU A 9 -18.47 2.72 -7.18
C LEU A 9 -19.18 2.97 -8.52
N SER A 10 -19.30 4.24 -8.92
CA SER A 10 -19.91 4.62 -10.19
C SER A 10 -19.13 4.02 -11.39
N MET A 11 -17.80 4.02 -11.36
CA MET A 11 -16.97 3.39 -12.39
C MET A 11 -17.18 1.87 -12.44
N ILE A 12 -17.23 1.21 -11.29
CA ILE A 12 -17.45 -0.23 -11.18
C ILE A 12 -18.83 -0.61 -11.73
N GLU A 13 -19.87 0.11 -11.33
CA GLU A 13 -21.24 -0.11 -11.82
C GLU A 13 -21.35 0.12 -13.34
N CYS A 14 -20.70 1.17 -13.84
CA CYS A 14 -20.65 1.46 -15.27
C CYS A 14 -19.96 0.33 -16.05
N ALA A 15 -18.84 -0.17 -15.56
CA ALA A 15 -18.12 -1.28 -16.17
C ALA A 15 -18.98 -2.57 -16.20
N LYS A 16 -19.63 -2.91 -15.08
CA LYS A 16 -20.55 -4.04 -14.98
C LYS A 16 -21.72 -3.93 -15.96
N LYS A 17 -22.37 -2.75 -16.01
CA LYS A 17 -23.51 -2.50 -16.91
C LYS A 17 -23.14 -2.64 -18.39
N ASN A 18 -21.93 -2.27 -18.76
CA ASN A 18 -21.45 -2.33 -20.14
C ASN A 18 -20.69 -3.62 -20.47
N HIS A 19 -20.61 -4.57 -19.54
CA HIS A 19 -19.90 -5.84 -19.70
C HIS A 19 -18.44 -5.66 -20.13
N VAL A 20 -17.73 -4.69 -19.51
CA VAL A 20 -16.30 -4.46 -19.75
C VAL A 20 -15.51 -4.72 -18.48
N VAL A 21 -14.28 -5.19 -18.65
CA VAL A 21 -13.33 -5.37 -17.52
C VAL A 21 -12.79 -4.01 -17.10
N LEU A 22 -12.92 -3.70 -15.82
CA LEU A 22 -12.28 -2.58 -15.17
C LEU A 22 -11.21 -3.12 -14.22
N LEU A 23 -9.99 -2.63 -14.31
CA LEU A 23 -8.88 -3.01 -13.42
C LEU A 23 -8.09 -1.78 -13.02
N GLU A 24 -7.79 -1.65 -11.73
CA GLU A 24 -6.77 -0.71 -11.26
C GLU A 24 -5.40 -1.37 -11.37
N ALA A 25 -4.45 -0.72 -12.06
CA ALA A 25 -3.10 -1.22 -12.25
C ALA A 25 -2.27 -1.04 -10.96
N MET A 26 -2.67 -1.73 -9.88
CA MET A 26 -2.01 -1.69 -8.59
C MET A 26 -0.94 -2.78 -8.51
N ARG A 27 0.32 -2.40 -8.68
CA ARG A 27 1.47 -3.32 -8.74
C ARG A 27 1.49 -4.41 -7.66
N PRO A 28 1.21 -4.12 -6.38
CA PRO A 28 1.16 -5.14 -5.33
C PRO A 28 0.17 -6.29 -5.59
N ASP A 29 -0.90 -6.06 -6.35
CA ASP A 29 -1.91 -7.08 -6.62
C ASP A 29 -1.39 -8.21 -7.53
N PHE A 30 -0.44 -7.90 -8.39
CA PHE A 30 -0.03 -8.77 -9.47
C PHE A 30 1.40 -9.27 -9.32
N ASP A 31 2.19 -8.64 -8.44
CA ASP A 31 3.58 -9.05 -8.22
C ASP A 31 3.62 -10.36 -7.41
N PRO A 32 4.28 -11.43 -7.93
CA PRO A 32 4.41 -12.71 -7.24
C PRO A 32 5.03 -12.62 -5.84
N ALA A 33 5.74 -11.53 -5.54
CA ALA A 33 6.29 -11.25 -4.22
C ALA A 33 5.19 -11.26 -3.14
N PHE A 34 4.01 -10.73 -3.45
CA PHE A 34 2.91 -10.67 -2.49
C PHE A 34 2.28 -12.03 -2.21
N ASP A 35 2.21 -12.92 -3.20
CA ASP A 35 1.78 -14.30 -2.97
C ASP A 35 2.81 -15.06 -2.12
N MET A 36 4.10 -14.81 -2.37
CA MET A 36 5.18 -15.38 -1.54
C MET A 36 5.11 -14.88 -0.10
N ILE A 37 4.88 -13.58 0.12
CA ILE A 37 4.66 -13.01 1.46
C ILE A 37 3.47 -13.69 2.12
N LYS A 38 2.32 -13.77 1.43
CA LYS A 38 1.09 -14.41 1.95
C LYS A 38 1.33 -15.86 2.35
N ASN A 39 2.04 -16.62 1.53
CA ASN A 39 2.39 -18.01 1.80
C ASN A 39 3.39 -18.17 2.97
N ALA A 40 4.18 -17.15 3.27
CA ALA A 40 5.12 -17.16 4.40
C ALA A 40 4.49 -16.74 5.73
N LEU A 41 3.31 -16.06 5.74
CA LEU A 41 2.65 -15.60 6.96
C LEU A 41 2.46 -16.71 8.03
N PRO A 42 2.03 -17.94 7.71
CA PRO A 42 1.87 -18.99 8.71
C PRO A 42 3.16 -19.34 9.47
N ARG A 43 4.33 -19.12 8.86
CA ARG A 43 5.64 -19.44 9.44
C ARG A 43 6.00 -18.52 10.62
N ILE A 44 5.49 -17.28 10.63
CA ILE A 44 5.75 -16.32 11.70
C ILE A 44 4.73 -16.40 12.84
N GLY A 45 3.78 -17.34 12.77
CA GLY A 45 2.75 -17.54 13.80
C GLY A 45 1.66 -16.48 13.75
N LYS A 46 0.96 -16.27 14.87
CA LYS A 46 -0.12 -15.27 14.94
C LYS A 46 0.46 -13.87 14.74
N ILE A 47 -0.06 -13.16 13.73
CA ILE A 47 0.39 -11.82 13.40
C ILE A 47 -0.14 -10.85 14.47
N ARG A 48 0.74 -9.96 14.94
CA ARG A 48 0.44 -8.96 15.96
C ARG A 48 0.61 -7.54 15.49
N ARG A 49 1.49 -7.33 14.52
CA ARG A 49 1.77 -6.00 13.97
C ARG A 49 2.20 -6.08 12.51
N ALA A 50 1.82 -5.05 11.73
CA ALA A 50 2.41 -4.77 10.43
C ALA A 50 2.76 -3.27 10.34
N SER A 51 3.93 -2.96 9.82
CA SER A 51 4.39 -1.58 9.61
C SER A 51 4.86 -1.47 8.17
N PHE A 52 4.09 -0.80 7.32
CA PHE A 52 4.45 -0.60 5.92
C PHE A 52 4.83 0.85 5.68
N GLU A 53 5.92 1.04 4.98
CA GLU A 53 6.53 2.34 4.81
C GLU A 53 6.90 2.61 3.35
N PHE A 54 6.49 3.77 2.84
CA PHE A 54 6.91 4.30 1.56
C PHE A 54 7.15 5.80 1.65
N CYS A 55 8.41 6.18 1.91
CA CYS A 55 8.85 7.56 1.96
C CYS A 55 9.86 7.79 0.84
N GLN A 56 9.46 8.54 -0.17
CA GLN A 56 10.27 8.85 -1.32
C GLN A 56 10.33 10.37 -1.54
N TYR A 57 11.52 10.95 -1.49
CA TYR A 57 11.71 12.35 -1.84
C TYR A 57 11.40 12.56 -3.32
N SER A 58 10.34 13.30 -3.59
CA SER A 58 9.88 13.55 -4.96
C SER A 58 10.87 14.47 -5.69
N SER A 59 11.25 14.12 -6.91
CA SER A 59 12.07 14.98 -7.78
C SER A 59 11.40 16.33 -8.11
N ARG A 60 10.09 16.45 -7.86
CA ARG A 60 9.32 17.69 -8.07
C ARG A 60 9.29 18.59 -6.84
N TYR A 61 9.72 18.07 -5.68
CA TYR A 61 9.68 18.85 -4.43
C TYR A 61 10.69 19.99 -4.41
N ASP A 62 11.86 19.84 -5.06
CA ASP A 62 12.81 20.96 -5.19
C ASP A 62 12.22 22.12 -5.99
N ARG A 63 11.49 21.83 -7.07
CA ARG A 63 10.78 22.87 -7.84
C ARG A 63 9.68 23.55 -7.02
N PHE A 64 8.99 22.79 -6.17
CA PHE A 64 8.02 23.36 -5.21
C PHE A 64 8.70 24.37 -4.29
N LYS A 65 9.87 24.05 -3.72
CA LYS A 65 10.67 24.95 -2.87
C LYS A 65 11.13 26.20 -3.62
N ASP A 66 11.32 26.10 -4.93
CA ASP A 66 11.63 27.23 -5.83
C ASP A 66 10.37 28.02 -6.24
N GLY A 67 9.20 27.74 -5.65
CA GLY A 67 7.94 28.42 -5.93
C GLY A 67 7.19 27.93 -7.19
N ILE A 68 7.61 26.80 -7.79
CA ILE A 68 6.98 26.21 -8.97
C ILE A 68 6.10 25.03 -8.56
N ILE A 69 4.78 25.23 -8.58
CA ILE A 69 3.81 24.19 -8.22
C ILE A 69 3.50 23.34 -9.45
N GLU A 70 4.07 22.15 -9.52
CA GLU A 70 3.72 21.15 -10.53
C GLU A 70 2.42 20.41 -10.14
N ASN A 71 1.77 19.77 -11.12
CA ASN A 71 0.49 19.07 -10.92
C ASN A 71 0.53 18.08 -9.73
N ALA A 72 1.63 17.34 -9.57
CA ALA A 72 1.78 16.35 -8.51
C ALA A 72 1.85 16.93 -7.08
N PHE A 73 1.98 18.26 -6.94
CA PHE A 73 1.95 19.00 -5.68
C PHE A 73 0.81 20.03 -5.64
N ASN A 74 -0.16 19.91 -6.56
CA ASN A 74 -1.32 20.79 -6.61
C ASN A 74 -2.55 20.11 -5.99
N PRO A 75 -2.98 20.51 -4.77
CA PRO A 75 -4.14 19.92 -4.11
C PRO A 75 -5.46 20.21 -4.84
N ALA A 76 -5.55 21.30 -5.63
CA ALA A 76 -6.75 21.61 -6.41
C ALA A 76 -7.07 20.56 -7.49
N LEU A 77 -6.12 19.68 -7.82
CA LEU A 77 -6.30 18.55 -8.72
C LEU A 77 -6.63 17.23 -8.00
N GLY A 78 -6.94 17.29 -6.70
CA GLY A 78 -7.21 16.11 -5.90
C GLY A 78 -5.95 15.30 -5.52
N ASN A 79 -4.76 15.87 -5.69
CA ASN A 79 -3.51 15.19 -5.37
C ASN A 79 -3.15 15.32 -3.89
N ALA A 80 -2.67 14.22 -3.32
CA ALA A 80 -2.16 14.12 -1.95
C ALA A 80 -1.07 13.03 -1.88
N ALA A 81 -0.20 13.06 -0.88
CA ALA A 81 0.78 12.01 -0.71
C ALA A 81 0.15 10.66 -0.35
N VAL A 82 -0.96 10.67 0.41
CA VAL A 82 -1.69 9.44 0.73
C VAL A 82 -2.20 8.73 -0.52
N SER A 83 -2.72 9.45 -1.51
CA SER A 83 -3.27 8.87 -2.75
C SER A 83 -2.21 8.52 -3.79
N ASP A 84 -1.03 9.14 -3.75
CA ASP A 84 0.05 8.90 -4.72
C ASP A 84 1.03 7.79 -4.26
N ILE A 85 1.48 7.83 -3.00
CA ILE A 85 2.46 6.87 -2.48
C ILE A 85 1.96 6.11 -1.24
N GLY A 86 1.17 6.74 -0.37
CA GLY A 86 0.55 6.08 0.78
C GLY A 86 -0.36 4.92 0.37
N VAL A 87 -0.98 5.03 -0.79
CA VAL A 87 -1.82 4.01 -1.40
C VAL A 87 -1.13 2.65 -1.49
N TYR A 88 0.17 2.59 -1.78
CA TYR A 88 0.90 1.31 -1.85
C TYR A 88 0.96 0.60 -0.50
N CYS A 89 1.16 1.35 0.59
CA CYS A 89 1.14 0.79 1.95
C CYS A 89 -0.27 0.34 2.35
N ILE A 90 -1.27 1.21 2.15
CA ILE A 90 -2.66 0.95 2.51
C ILE A 90 -3.21 -0.24 1.73
N HIS A 91 -3.05 -0.23 0.41
CA HIS A 91 -3.52 -1.30 -0.46
C HIS A 91 -2.89 -2.65 -0.14
N SER A 92 -1.58 -2.66 0.12
CA SER A 92 -0.88 -3.88 0.52
C SER A 92 -1.38 -4.45 1.85
N LEU A 93 -1.73 -3.59 2.81
CA LEU A 93 -2.36 -4.01 4.07
C LEU A 93 -3.76 -4.58 3.84
N VAL A 94 -4.57 -3.92 3.01
CA VAL A 94 -5.91 -4.41 2.62
C VAL A 94 -5.82 -5.77 1.91
N ARG A 95 -4.90 -5.91 0.96
CA ARG A 95 -4.69 -7.18 0.25
C ARG A 95 -4.31 -8.34 1.17
N LEU A 96 -3.43 -8.09 2.15
CA LEU A 96 -2.92 -9.13 3.04
C LEU A 96 -3.85 -9.45 4.22
N PHE A 97 -4.55 -8.45 4.75
CA PHE A 97 -5.27 -8.55 6.02
C PHE A 97 -6.75 -8.16 5.94
N GLY A 98 -7.21 -7.68 4.77
CA GLY A 98 -8.58 -7.21 4.59
C GLY A 98 -8.82 -5.81 5.15
N THR A 99 -10.08 -5.45 5.29
CA THR A 99 -10.52 -4.14 5.78
C THR A 99 -10.31 -4.02 7.29
N PRO A 100 -9.68 -2.94 7.79
CA PRO A 100 -9.53 -2.71 9.22
C PRO A 100 -10.87 -2.38 9.90
N LYS A 101 -10.96 -2.66 11.19
CA LYS A 101 -12.12 -2.34 12.02
C LYS A 101 -12.23 -0.85 12.33
N ASN A 102 -11.11 -0.23 12.66
CA ASN A 102 -10.99 1.20 12.95
C ASN A 102 -9.75 1.78 12.27
N ILE A 103 -9.83 3.08 11.96
CA ILE A 103 -8.76 3.84 11.30
C ILE A 103 -8.56 5.14 12.06
N HIS A 104 -7.29 5.51 12.30
CA HIS A 104 -6.87 6.81 12.77
C HIS A 104 -5.72 7.32 11.90
N SER A 105 -5.67 8.60 11.65
CA SER A 105 -4.61 9.18 10.82
C SER A 105 -4.09 10.50 11.36
N MET A 106 -2.83 10.78 11.06
CA MET A 106 -2.22 12.10 11.20
C MET A 106 -1.43 12.38 9.94
N SER A 107 -1.54 13.59 9.43
CA SER A 107 -0.77 14.03 8.27
C SER A 107 -0.27 15.46 8.43
N SER A 108 0.70 15.82 7.64
CA SER A 108 1.25 17.17 7.54
C SER A 108 1.09 17.71 6.13
N SER A 109 0.92 19.03 6.03
CA SER A 109 0.78 19.74 4.77
C SER A 109 1.92 20.70 4.52
N LEU A 110 2.13 21.00 3.25
CA LEU A 110 2.94 22.12 2.78
C LEU A 110 2.12 23.43 2.85
N GLU A 111 2.77 24.54 2.62
CA GLU A 111 2.20 25.91 2.66
C GLU A 111 1.02 26.13 1.70
N ASN A 112 0.93 25.33 0.63
CA ASN A 112 -0.19 25.36 -0.32
C ASN A 112 -1.31 24.36 0.05
N ASN A 113 -1.34 23.83 1.28
CA ASN A 113 -2.25 22.81 1.78
C ASN A 113 -2.14 21.44 1.08
N PHE A 114 -1.06 21.17 0.37
CA PHE A 114 -0.80 19.84 -0.17
C PHE A 114 -0.42 18.89 0.96
N GLU A 115 -1.20 17.84 1.18
CA GLU A 115 -0.90 16.77 2.13
C GLU A 115 0.35 16.03 1.64
N CYS A 116 1.46 16.14 2.39
CA CYS A 116 2.79 15.76 1.90
C CYS A 116 3.39 14.53 2.59
N SER A 117 2.89 14.19 3.78
CA SER A 117 3.37 13.08 4.61
C SER A 117 2.32 12.70 5.65
N GLY A 118 2.27 11.42 6.03
CA GLY A 118 1.34 10.98 7.05
C GLY A 118 1.59 9.58 7.57
N ILE A 119 0.78 9.24 8.56
CA ILE A 119 0.66 7.91 9.14
C ILE A 119 -0.82 7.54 9.27
N VAL A 120 -1.15 6.31 8.87
CA VAL A 120 -2.46 5.72 9.05
C VAL A 120 -2.34 4.53 9.97
N LEU A 121 -3.02 4.56 11.11
CA LEU A 121 -3.11 3.45 12.06
C LEU A 121 -4.40 2.68 11.79
N MET A 122 -4.29 1.36 11.71
CA MET A 122 -5.37 0.45 11.38
C MET A 122 -5.50 -0.61 12.47
N GLU A 123 -6.71 -0.75 13.03
CA GLU A 123 -7.03 -1.77 14.01
C GLU A 123 -7.69 -2.97 13.33
N TYR A 124 -7.16 -4.16 13.59
CA TYR A 124 -7.73 -5.44 13.21
C TYR A 124 -8.07 -6.26 14.47
N PRO A 125 -8.87 -7.35 14.40
CA PRO A 125 -9.27 -8.11 15.60
C PRO A 125 -8.12 -8.58 16.47
N ASP A 126 -6.99 -8.95 15.88
CA ASP A 126 -5.86 -9.57 16.58
C ASP A 126 -4.52 -8.83 16.40
N MET A 127 -4.49 -7.77 15.58
CA MET A 127 -3.29 -7.03 15.26
C MET A 127 -3.55 -5.54 15.04
N ILE A 128 -2.51 -4.75 15.12
CA ILE A 128 -2.49 -3.37 14.63
C ILE A 128 -1.59 -3.26 13.43
N ALA A 129 -1.93 -2.36 12.51
CA ALA A 129 -1.07 -2.02 11.38
C ALA A 129 -0.88 -0.51 11.24
N GLU A 130 0.21 -0.13 10.60
CA GLU A 130 0.49 1.25 10.25
C GLU A 130 0.98 1.36 8.81
N ALA A 131 0.50 2.38 8.11
CA ALA A 131 0.99 2.82 6.82
C ALA A 131 1.66 4.18 7.00
N ILE A 132 2.96 4.26 6.70
CA ILE A 132 3.78 5.48 6.83
C ILE A 132 4.19 5.91 5.42
N TYR A 133 3.98 7.17 5.10
CA TYR A 133 4.29 7.67 3.76
C TYR A 133 4.74 9.13 3.77
N SER A 134 5.61 9.48 2.81
CA SER A 134 6.07 10.86 2.63
C SER A 134 6.57 11.10 1.20
N LYS A 135 6.17 12.24 0.59
CA LYS A 135 6.71 12.70 -0.70
C LYS A 135 7.88 13.69 -0.56
N VAL A 136 8.19 14.08 0.68
CA VAL A 136 9.16 15.15 0.98
C VAL A 136 10.33 14.68 1.83
N THR A 137 10.36 13.38 2.19
CA THR A 137 11.47 12.74 2.92
C THR A 137 11.82 11.40 2.29
N VAL A 138 12.98 10.83 2.69
CA VAL A 138 13.38 9.47 2.35
C VAL A 138 13.41 8.63 3.62
N SER A 139 12.94 7.39 3.55
CA SER A 139 13.19 6.39 4.58
C SER A 139 13.98 5.21 4.01
N TYR A 140 14.83 4.65 4.85
CA TYR A 140 15.66 3.48 4.54
C TYR A 140 15.21 2.23 5.34
N ARG A 141 14.05 2.33 6.01
CA ARG A 141 13.51 1.21 6.79
C ARG A 141 12.72 0.27 5.90
N PRO A 142 12.86 -1.07 6.07
CA PRO A 142 11.99 -2.01 5.40
C PRO A 142 10.57 -1.96 5.97
N SER A 143 9.59 -2.33 5.16
CA SER A 143 8.27 -2.70 5.65
C SER A 143 8.35 -4.03 6.39
N VAL A 144 7.61 -4.20 7.49
CA VAL A 144 7.74 -5.37 8.38
C VAL A 144 6.37 -5.91 8.78
N ILE A 145 6.23 -7.24 8.73
CA ILE A 145 5.11 -7.98 9.33
C ILE A 145 5.67 -8.78 10.53
N GLN A 146 5.08 -8.63 11.71
CA GLN A 146 5.54 -9.23 12.94
C GLN A 146 4.51 -10.21 13.51
N GLY A 147 4.93 -11.45 13.65
CA GLY A 147 4.19 -12.51 14.31
C GLY A 147 4.86 -12.99 15.59
N GLU A 148 4.19 -13.89 16.32
CA GLU A 148 4.68 -14.41 17.59
C GLU A 148 5.95 -15.26 17.43
N ASN A 149 6.18 -15.86 16.25
CA ASN A 149 7.30 -16.75 15.96
C ASN A 149 8.37 -16.15 15.06
N GLY A 150 8.16 -14.93 14.54
CA GLY A 150 9.11 -14.29 13.64
C GLY A 150 8.58 -13.06 12.96
N SER A 151 9.32 -12.59 11.96
CA SER A 151 8.97 -11.41 11.16
C SER A 151 9.31 -11.61 9.68
N ILE A 152 8.56 -10.93 8.81
CA ILE A 152 8.87 -10.81 7.38
C ILE A 152 9.27 -9.35 7.14
N LEU A 153 10.43 -9.15 6.53
CA LEU A 153 10.95 -7.83 6.13
C LEU A 153 10.86 -7.72 4.61
N ILE A 154 10.34 -6.60 4.13
CA ILE A 154 10.11 -6.31 2.71
C ILE A 154 10.84 -4.99 2.41
N ASP A 155 11.79 -5.00 1.49
CA ASP A 155 12.63 -3.84 1.19
C ASP A 155 11.85 -2.67 0.58
N TYR A 156 11.07 -2.91 -0.47
CA TYR A 156 10.21 -1.93 -1.12
C TYR A 156 8.78 -2.43 -1.22
N ILE A 157 7.84 -1.75 -0.58
CA ILE A 157 6.45 -2.21 -0.53
C ILE A 157 5.74 -2.09 -1.89
N SER A 158 6.09 -1.10 -2.72
CA SER A 158 5.49 -0.91 -4.04
C SER A 158 5.98 -1.92 -5.10
N HIS A 159 7.18 -2.45 -4.93
CA HIS A 159 7.81 -3.41 -5.84
C HIS A 159 8.96 -4.12 -5.13
N PRO A 160 8.68 -5.14 -4.32
CA PRO A 160 9.70 -5.84 -3.56
C PRO A 160 10.84 -6.35 -4.44
N THR A 161 12.07 -6.23 -3.98
CA THR A 161 13.25 -6.83 -4.62
C THR A 161 13.87 -7.90 -3.75
N GLN A 162 13.68 -7.80 -2.44
CA GLN A 162 14.11 -8.79 -1.47
C GLN A 162 13.08 -8.95 -0.35
N ILE A 163 12.79 -10.19 0.00
CA ILE A 163 11.93 -10.56 1.12
C ILE A 163 12.74 -11.42 2.09
N GLU A 164 12.87 -10.96 3.32
CA GLU A 164 13.60 -11.66 4.37
C GLU A 164 12.64 -12.19 5.42
N LEU A 165 12.74 -13.47 5.73
CA LEU A 165 12.05 -14.11 6.84
C LEU A 165 13.02 -14.27 8.02
N ARG A 166 12.62 -13.81 9.20
CA ARG A 166 13.35 -14.02 10.46
C ARG A 166 12.50 -14.83 11.42
N LEU A 167 12.92 -16.05 11.74
CA LEU A 167 12.23 -16.92 12.70
C LEU A 167 12.92 -16.83 14.05
N ARG A 168 12.15 -16.62 15.10
CA ARG A 168 12.67 -16.41 16.47
C ARG A 168 13.32 -17.66 17.06
N GLU A 169 12.79 -18.85 16.81
CA GLU A 169 13.26 -20.15 17.33
C GLU A 169 13.64 -20.15 18.84
N GLY A 170 12.77 -19.54 19.64
CA GLY A 170 12.99 -19.41 21.08
C GLY A 170 13.92 -18.27 21.51
N SER A 171 14.65 -17.64 20.58
CA SER A 171 15.49 -16.47 20.90
C SER A 171 14.64 -15.27 21.29
N ARG A 172 15.21 -14.45 22.20
CA ARG A 172 14.70 -13.13 22.59
C ARG A 172 15.62 -11.99 22.13
N ASP A 173 16.77 -12.32 21.51
CA ASP A 173 17.70 -11.32 20.98
C ASP A 173 17.17 -10.80 19.62
N PRO A 174 16.82 -9.51 19.51
CA PRO A 174 16.28 -8.94 18.27
C PRO A 174 17.34 -8.69 17.19
N ILE A 175 18.62 -8.78 17.53
CA ILE A 175 19.73 -8.45 16.61
C ILE A 175 20.36 -9.72 16.05
N ASN A 176 20.80 -10.63 16.95
CA ASN A 176 21.62 -11.80 16.59
C ASN A 176 20.85 -13.13 16.75
N GLY A 177 19.62 -13.11 17.26
CA GLY A 177 18.87 -14.32 17.52
C GLY A 177 18.02 -14.80 16.35
N GLY A 178 17.73 -16.10 16.36
CA GLY A 178 16.85 -16.75 15.39
C GLY A 178 17.49 -17.10 14.05
N ILE A 179 16.68 -17.58 13.11
CA ILE A 179 17.09 -17.95 11.77
C ILE A 179 16.69 -16.86 10.78
N LYS A 180 17.62 -16.51 9.91
CA LYS A 180 17.44 -15.59 8.80
C LYS A 180 17.41 -16.36 7.50
N GLU A 181 16.37 -16.14 6.69
CA GLU A 181 16.16 -16.74 5.37
C GLU A 181 15.78 -15.67 4.37
N ILE A 182 16.40 -15.62 3.22
CA ILE A 182 15.94 -14.84 2.08
C ILE A 182 15.00 -15.72 1.27
N LEU A 183 13.76 -15.27 1.09
CA LEU A 183 12.81 -16.03 0.28
C LEU A 183 13.24 -16.03 -1.20
N PRO A 184 13.03 -17.11 -1.93
CA PRO A 184 13.57 -17.32 -3.29
C PRO A 184 12.77 -16.50 -4.33
N TYR A 185 12.73 -15.19 -4.18
CA TYR A 185 12.08 -14.25 -5.10
C TYR A 185 13.10 -13.73 -6.11
N SER A 186 12.73 -13.76 -7.39
CA SER A 186 13.54 -13.21 -8.48
C SER A 186 12.76 -12.05 -9.12
N PRO A 187 13.07 -10.81 -8.77
CA PRO A 187 12.38 -9.65 -9.31
C PRO A 187 12.65 -9.50 -10.81
N VAL A 188 11.65 -9.07 -11.55
CA VAL A 188 11.80 -8.69 -12.96
C VAL A 188 12.07 -7.20 -13.07
N ASN A 189 12.80 -6.75 -14.10
CA ASN A 189 13.14 -5.34 -14.29
C ASN A 189 11.91 -4.42 -14.37
N ASN A 190 10.82 -4.91 -14.95
CA ASN A 190 9.56 -4.19 -15.04
C ASN A 190 8.41 -5.12 -14.65
N ASN A 191 7.98 -5.06 -13.38
CA ASN A 191 6.90 -5.90 -12.87
C ASN A 191 5.49 -5.46 -13.34
N MET A 192 5.35 -4.32 -14.04
CA MET A 192 4.06 -3.94 -14.68
C MET A 192 3.62 -4.96 -15.75
N ILE A 193 4.51 -5.82 -16.21
CA ILE A 193 4.16 -6.94 -17.08
C ILE A 193 3.12 -7.88 -16.44
N TYR A 194 3.13 -8.00 -15.12
CA TYR A 194 2.16 -8.84 -14.40
C TYR A 194 0.76 -8.25 -14.43
N GLU A 195 0.63 -6.91 -14.33
CA GLU A 195 -0.65 -6.19 -14.46
C GLU A 195 -1.28 -6.46 -15.84
N ILE A 196 -0.48 -6.28 -16.89
CA ILE A 196 -0.94 -6.50 -18.27
C ILE A 196 -1.37 -7.96 -18.48
N LYS A 197 -0.61 -8.93 -18.00
CA LYS A 197 -0.96 -10.36 -18.12
C LYS A 197 -2.26 -10.69 -17.39
N ASN A 198 -2.44 -10.16 -16.17
CA ASN A 198 -3.67 -10.36 -15.42
C ASN A 198 -4.87 -9.68 -16.07
N PHE A 199 -4.71 -8.45 -16.57
CA PHE A 199 -5.75 -7.76 -17.31
C PHE A 199 -6.19 -8.56 -18.56
N LEU A 200 -5.27 -9.03 -19.36
CA LEU A 200 -5.57 -9.87 -20.53
C LEU A 200 -6.30 -11.14 -20.12
N SER A 201 -5.84 -11.81 -19.06
CA SER A 201 -6.53 -13.00 -18.54
C SER A 201 -7.96 -12.70 -18.08
N LEU A 202 -8.20 -11.56 -17.40
CA LEU A 202 -9.54 -11.14 -17.03
C LEU A 202 -10.43 -10.91 -18.26
N VAL A 203 -9.90 -10.24 -19.30
CA VAL A 203 -10.63 -10.00 -20.56
C VAL A 203 -10.98 -11.31 -21.25
N GLU A 204 -10.02 -12.23 -21.39
CA GLU A 204 -10.21 -13.53 -22.03
C GLU A 204 -11.24 -14.41 -21.31
N ASN A 205 -11.34 -14.29 -19.98
CA ASN A 205 -12.24 -15.09 -19.14
C ASN A 205 -13.54 -14.36 -18.76
N ASN A 206 -13.86 -13.22 -19.37
CA ASN A 206 -15.01 -12.36 -19.01
C ASN A 206 -15.05 -12.02 -17.51
N GLY A 207 -13.90 -11.76 -16.92
CA GLY A 207 -13.72 -11.44 -15.51
C GLY A 207 -14.18 -10.01 -15.17
N ILE A 208 -15.47 -9.71 -15.36
CA ILE A 208 -16.06 -8.40 -15.05
C ILE A 208 -16.11 -8.17 -13.55
N GLU A 209 -16.34 -9.24 -12.78
CA GLU A 209 -16.29 -9.24 -11.32
C GLU A 209 -15.07 -10.01 -10.84
N HIS A 210 -14.21 -9.37 -10.08
CA HIS A 210 -12.99 -9.95 -9.52
C HIS A 210 -12.60 -9.28 -8.20
N GLU A 211 -11.80 -9.94 -7.39
CA GLU A 211 -11.42 -9.49 -6.05
C GLU A 211 -10.65 -8.16 -6.03
N TYR A 212 -9.88 -7.85 -7.07
CA TYR A 212 -9.10 -6.60 -7.14
C TYR A 212 -9.97 -5.34 -7.09
N LEU A 213 -11.21 -5.38 -7.60
CA LEU A 213 -12.16 -4.26 -7.48
C LEU A 213 -12.51 -3.98 -6.02
N GLN A 214 -12.65 -5.02 -5.21
CA GLN A 214 -12.94 -4.88 -3.79
C GLN A 214 -11.72 -4.31 -3.03
N TYR A 215 -10.50 -4.78 -3.33
CA TYR A 215 -9.29 -4.23 -2.74
C TYR A 215 -9.12 -2.74 -3.06
N SER A 216 -9.36 -2.35 -4.31
CA SER A 216 -9.31 -0.94 -4.72
C SER A 216 -10.36 -0.11 -3.99
N LEU A 217 -11.59 -0.60 -3.88
CA LEU A 217 -12.68 0.08 -3.19
C LEU A 217 -12.39 0.28 -1.70
N ASP A 218 -11.94 -0.77 -1.02
CA ASP A 218 -11.60 -0.70 0.41
C ASP A 218 -10.40 0.24 0.64
N THR A 219 -9.44 0.25 -0.27
CA THR A 219 -8.30 1.18 -0.23
C THR A 219 -8.76 2.65 -0.36
N ILE A 220 -9.64 2.93 -1.32
CA ILE A 220 -10.18 4.29 -1.52
C ILE A 220 -10.98 4.75 -0.31
N ARG A 221 -11.79 3.91 0.32
CA ARG A 221 -12.51 4.22 1.57
C ARG A 221 -11.56 4.67 2.68
N ILE A 222 -10.43 3.99 2.81
CA ILE A 222 -9.42 4.35 3.81
C ILE A 222 -8.80 5.71 3.47
N ILE A 223 -8.45 5.95 2.20
CA ILE A 223 -7.89 7.22 1.74
C ILE A 223 -8.88 8.37 1.95
N ASP A 224 -10.16 8.19 1.61
CA ASP A 224 -11.21 9.18 1.85
C ASP A 224 -11.32 9.54 3.34
N HIS A 225 -11.26 8.54 4.23
CA HIS A 225 -11.25 8.77 5.67
C HIS A 225 -10.05 9.61 6.12
N VAL A 226 -8.86 9.33 5.59
CA VAL A 226 -7.63 10.08 5.89
C VAL A 226 -7.76 11.54 5.45
N LEU A 227 -8.21 11.78 4.22
CA LEU A 227 -8.36 13.12 3.66
C LEU A 227 -9.45 13.93 4.38
N ALA A 228 -10.58 13.29 4.74
CA ALA A 228 -11.63 13.93 5.51
C ALA A 228 -11.17 14.34 6.93
N SER A 229 -10.37 13.49 7.57
CA SER A 229 -9.79 13.78 8.89
C SER A 229 -8.79 14.92 8.85
N HIS A 230 -8.05 15.07 7.76
CA HIS A 230 -7.07 16.13 7.55
C HIS A 230 -7.73 17.52 7.44
N THR A 231 -8.87 17.63 6.74
CA THR A 231 -9.60 18.90 6.57
C THR A 231 -10.28 19.40 7.83
N SER A 232 -10.44 18.57 8.85
CA SER A 232 -11.14 18.91 10.10
C SER A 232 -10.26 19.60 11.15
N VAL A 233 -8.95 19.76 10.91
CA VAL A 233 -7.95 20.26 11.89
C VAL A 233 -7.53 21.73 11.62
N HIS A 234 -8.16 22.42 10.67
CA HIS A 234 -7.87 23.83 10.33
C HIS A 234 -9.00 24.79 10.67
#